data_fba8568af6c5f1e4e070d32a78d61d95
#
_entry.id   fba8568af6c5f1e4e070d32a78d61d95
#
_cell.length_a   1.000
_cell.length_b   1.000
_cell.length_c   1.000
_cell.angle_alpha   90.00
_cell.angle_beta   90.00
_cell.angle_gamma   90.00
#
_symmetry.space_group_name_H-M   'P 1'
#
loop_
_entity.id
_entity.type
_entity.pdbx_description
1 polymer ?
#
loop_
_entity_poly.entity_id
_entity_poly.type
_entity_poly.pdbx_seq_one_letter_code
_entity_poly.pdbx_strand_id
1 'polypeptide(L)'
;MKKETNSVLLVAILICAVVCAVFTGLIYFQGGLSSSHSSSRYKTETDKEVQDKLTRCYNEVRAKTDFQPDIALVLGSGLGDFANNIQVEGEIPYSDIKGFPVSTAPGHDGKFVYGTLDGKKIICMKGRVHLYEGYTAQDVVLPIRVMKMMGAKTLILTNAAGGLNKSFSAGDLMLITDHISNYVPNPLIGANIEDLGTRFPDMSRVYDADLCNTFRSAAQSQGITLREGVYIQLTGPSYESPAEVRMCRQLGADAVGMSTVIEAIAARHAGMKVCGVSCITNMSSDTSDKQTTEAEVIAAADKASGSFTKLLIKAIGDIK
;
A
#
# COMPACT_ATOMS: atom_id res chain seq x y z
N MET A 1 -15.74 -40.52 58.69
CA MET A 1 -15.48 -39.40 57.81
C MET A 1 -14.32 -39.53 56.77
N LYS A 2 -13.24 -40.28 57.01
CA LYS A 2 -12.12 -40.43 56.03
C LYS A 2 -12.37 -41.42 54.90
N LYS A 3 -13.38 -42.31 54.96
CA LYS A 3 -13.64 -43.27 53.86
C LYS A 3 -14.56 -42.74 52.73
N GLU A 4 -15.44 -41.80 53.02
CA GLU A 4 -16.35 -41.23 52.03
C GLU A 4 -15.64 -40.21 51.11
N THR A 5 -14.67 -39.47 51.65
CA THR A 5 -13.91 -38.47 50.84
C THR A 5 -13.04 -39.14 49.75
N ASN A 6 -12.53 -40.34 49.99
CA ASN A 6 -11.76 -41.08 49.01
C ASN A 6 -12.63 -41.65 47.86
N SER A 7 -13.87 -42.00 48.13
CA SER A 7 -14.79 -42.52 47.09
C SER A 7 -15.26 -41.42 46.16
N VAL A 8 -15.52 -40.21 46.65
CA VAL A 8 -15.91 -39.05 45.83
C VAL A 8 -14.77 -38.60 44.94
N LEU A 9 -13.54 -38.61 45.45
CA LEU A 9 -12.35 -38.26 44.69
C LEU A 9 -12.05 -39.28 43.60
N LEU A 10 -12.24 -40.59 43.89
CA LEU A 10 -12.03 -41.64 42.88
C LEU A 10 -13.05 -41.57 41.74
N VAL A 11 -14.31 -41.28 42.07
CA VAL A 11 -15.37 -41.08 41.09
C VAL A 11 -15.14 -39.86 40.19
N ALA A 12 -14.67 -38.75 40.77
CA ALA A 12 -14.30 -37.55 40.03
C ALA A 12 -13.14 -37.79 39.07
N ILE A 13 -12.10 -38.52 39.50
CA ILE A 13 -10.96 -38.89 38.63
C ILE A 13 -11.40 -39.81 37.49
N LEU A 14 -12.31 -40.76 37.79
CA LEU A 14 -12.85 -41.67 36.78
C LEU A 14 -13.69 -40.94 35.73
N ILE A 15 -14.50 -39.96 36.15
CA ILE A 15 -15.30 -39.11 35.23
C ILE A 15 -14.39 -38.26 34.35
N CYS A 16 -13.34 -37.63 34.92
CA CYS A 16 -12.36 -36.87 34.12
C CYS A 16 -11.62 -37.77 33.14
N ALA A 17 -11.23 -38.99 33.49
CA ALA A 17 -10.57 -39.91 32.57
C ALA A 17 -11.49 -40.35 31.43
N VAL A 18 -12.78 -40.61 31.69
CA VAL A 18 -13.76 -40.95 30.70
C VAL A 18 -14.04 -39.76 29.74
N VAL A 19 -14.16 -38.54 30.28
CA VAL A 19 -14.34 -37.34 29.49
C VAL A 19 -13.13 -37.08 28.58
N CYS A 20 -11.91 -37.26 29.12
CA CYS A 20 -10.69 -37.15 28.31
C CYS A 20 -10.61 -38.23 27.19
N ALA A 21 -11.01 -39.48 27.51
CA ALA A 21 -11.03 -40.57 26.53
C ALA A 21 -12.07 -40.36 25.41
N VAL A 22 -13.24 -39.82 25.78
CA VAL A 22 -14.28 -39.46 24.80
C VAL A 22 -13.84 -38.30 23.92
N PHE A 23 -13.18 -37.28 24.51
CA PHE A 23 -12.63 -36.16 23.74
C PHE A 23 -11.48 -36.58 22.80
N THR A 24 -10.57 -37.43 23.26
CA THR A 24 -9.51 -38.00 22.42
C THR A 24 -10.06 -38.93 21.35
N GLY A 25 -11.08 -39.75 21.66
CA GLY A 25 -11.78 -40.60 20.68
C GLY A 25 -12.52 -39.78 19.61
N LEU A 26 -13.17 -38.67 19.99
CA LEU A 26 -13.83 -37.74 19.04
C LEU A 26 -12.80 -37.02 18.15
N ILE A 27 -11.63 -36.65 18.66
CA ILE A 27 -10.56 -36.07 17.86
C ILE A 27 -9.98 -37.10 16.88
N TYR A 28 -9.86 -38.37 17.28
CA TYR A 28 -9.40 -39.45 16.40
C TYR A 28 -10.44 -39.84 15.33
N PHE A 29 -11.73 -39.77 15.65
CA PHE A 29 -12.82 -40.08 14.70
C PHE A 29 -13.05 -38.96 13.68
N GLN A 30 -12.76 -37.72 14.05
CA GLN A 30 -12.78 -36.59 13.08
C GLN A 30 -11.54 -36.50 12.20
N GLY A 31 -10.42 -37.15 12.58
CA GLY A 31 -9.20 -37.23 11.76
C GLY A 31 -9.26 -38.25 10.62
N GLY A 32 -10.30 -39.08 10.58
CA GLY A 32 -10.48 -40.15 9.58
C GLY A 32 -11.40 -39.82 8.40
N LEU A 33 -12.06 -38.67 8.39
CA LEU A 33 -12.81 -38.17 7.24
C LEU A 33 -11.85 -37.35 6.36
N SER A 34 -11.46 -37.92 5.24
CA SER A 34 -10.63 -37.30 4.22
C SER A 34 -11.13 -35.87 3.93
N SER A 35 -10.47 -34.92 4.45
CA SER A 35 -10.70 -33.51 4.14
C SER A 35 -10.05 -33.17 2.82
N SER A 36 -10.74 -33.47 1.73
CA SER A 36 -10.52 -32.77 0.45
C SER A 36 -11.21 -31.39 0.48
N HIS A 37 -11.07 -30.65 1.56
CA HIS A 37 -11.36 -29.22 1.58
C HIS A 37 -10.04 -28.50 1.62
N SER A 38 -9.59 -28.10 0.44
CA SER A 38 -8.44 -27.25 0.27
C SER A 38 -8.56 -26.02 1.19
N SER A 39 -7.70 -25.95 2.17
CA SER A 39 -7.39 -24.73 2.91
C SER A 39 -6.69 -23.73 2.00
N SER A 40 -7.41 -23.22 1.00
CA SER A 40 -6.88 -22.30 -0.02
C SER A 40 -7.17 -20.84 0.35
N ARG A 41 -7.06 -20.48 1.63
CA ARG A 41 -7.23 -19.05 1.98
C ARG A 41 -5.98 -18.21 1.85
N TYR A 42 -4.80 -18.81 1.78
CA TYR A 42 -3.54 -18.13 1.46
C TYR A 42 -2.67 -19.14 0.71
N LYS A 43 -2.89 -19.26 -0.60
CA LYS A 43 -1.88 -19.86 -1.46
C LYS A 43 -0.77 -18.81 -1.55
N THR A 44 0.24 -18.93 -0.70
CA THR A 44 1.48 -18.19 -0.87
C THR A 44 2.11 -18.64 -2.17
N GLU A 45 2.22 -17.75 -3.14
CA GLU A 45 3.03 -18.00 -4.33
C GLU A 45 4.43 -18.38 -3.85
N THR A 46 5.04 -19.39 -4.47
CA THR A 46 6.43 -19.74 -4.21
C THR A 46 7.32 -18.60 -4.71
N ASP A 47 8.50 -18.43 -4.13
CA ASP A 47 9.46 -17.38 -4.52
C ASP A 47 9.73 -17.40 -6.01
N LYS A 48 9.84 -18.61 -6.55
CA LYS A 48 10.05 -18.83 -7.98
C LYS A 48 8.89 -18.30 -8.81
N GLU A 49 7.65 -18.53 -8.39
CA GLU A 49 6.46 -18.00 -9.10
C GLU A 49 6.44 -16.47 -9.10
N VAL A 50 6.75 -15.84 -7.95
CA VAL A 50 6.83 -14.37 -7.82
C VAL A 50 7.95 -13.82 -8.70
N GLN A 51 9.15 -14.44 -8.66
CA GLN A 51 10.30 -14.02 -9.45
C GLN A 51 10.07 -14.23 -10.95
N ASP A 52 9.52 -15.37 -11.35
CA ASP A 52 9.19 -15.67 -12.75
C ASP A 52 8.13 -14.71 -13.29
N LYS A 53 7.12 -14.35 -12.47
CA LYS A 53 6.10 -13.37 -12.82
C LYS A 53 6.71 -11.98 -13.01
N LEU A 54 7.53 -11.53 -12.06
CA LEU A 54 8.23 -10.25 -12.13
C LEU A 54 9.11 -10.17 -13.38
N THR A 55 9.94 -11.19 -13.61
CA THR A 55 10.86 -11.25 -14.77
C THR A 55 10.07 -11.24 -16.08
N ARG A 56 8.98 -11.99 -16.19
CA ARG A 56 8.12 -12.00 -17.36
C ARG A 56 7.51 -10.62 -17.61
N CYS A 57 6.89 -10.00 -16.59
CA CYS A 57 6.28 -8.69 -16.73
C CYS A 57 7.31 -7.61 -17.12
N TYR A 58 8.48 -7.64 -16.53
CA TYR A 58 9.59 -6.76 -16.91
C TYR A 58 10.00 -6.94 -18.37
N ASN A 59 10.19 -8.18 -18.83
CA ASN A 59 10.57 -8.46 -20.21
C ASN A 59 9.50 -8.01 -21.21
N GLU A 60 8.22 -8.16 -20.86
CA GLU A 60 7.11 -7.67 -21.69
C GLU A 60 7.10 -6.13 -21.81
N VAL A 61 7.41 -5.43 -20.71
CA VAL A 61 7.58 -3.97 -20.74
C VAL A 61 8.79 -3.59 -21.58
N ARG A 62 9.94 -4.29 -21.42
CA ARG A 62 11.16 -4.03 -22.21
C ARG A 62 11.01 -4.34 -23.70
N ALA A 63 10.15 -5.26 -24.06
CA ALA A 63 9.81 -5.51 -25.47
C ALA A 63 9.05 -4.34 -26.12
N LYS A 64 8.40 -3.48 -25.33
CA LYS A 64 7.64 -2.32 -25.81
C LYS A 64 8.44 -1.02 -25.77
N THR A 65 9.45 -0.92 -24.89
CA THR A 65 10.26 0.29 -24.73
C THR A 65 11.63 -0.01 -24.14
N ASP A 66 12.64 0.73 -24.58
CA ASP A 66 13.97 0.78 -23.98
C ASP A 66 14.15 1.97 -23.01
N PHE A 67 13.09 2.71 -22.75
CA PHE A 67 13.09 3.87 -21.85
C PHE A 67 13.63 3.50 -20.46
N GLN A 68 14.54 4.32 -19.94
CA GLN A 68 15.16 4.17 -18.63
C GLN A 68 14.79 5.38 -17.75
N PRO A 69 13.81 5.25 -16.86
CA PRO A 69 13.41 6.31 -15.97
C PRO A 69 14.42 6.51 -14.83
N ASP A 70 14.58 7.76 -14.38
CA ASP A 70 15.25 8.11 -13.13
C ASP A 70 14.25 8.08 -11.95
N ILE A 71 13.01 8.50 -12.23
CA ILE A 71 11.94 8.69 -11.24
C ILE A 71 10.73 7.85 -11.64
N ALA A 72 10.23 7.07 -10.68
CA ALA A 72 8.94 6.45 -10.71
C ALA A 72 7.93 7.32 -9.94
N LEU A 73 6.75 7.54 -10.50
CA LEU A 73 5.67 8.31 -9.91
C LEU A 73 4.39 7.45 -9.87
N VAL A 74 3.71 7.42 -8.73
CA VAL A 74 2.41 6.76 -8.61
C VAL A 74 1.35 7.80 -8.34
N LEU A 75 0.38 7.92 -9.25
CA LEU A 75 -0.75 8.84 -9.14
C LEU A 75 -1.93 8.17 -8.42
N GLY A 76 -2.39 8.79 -7.35
CA GLY A 76 -3.56 8.37 -6.58
C GLY A 76 -4.88 8.83 -7.22
N SER A 77 -5.99 8.45 -6.58
CA SER A 77 -7.35 8.80 -7.01
C SER A 77 -7.53 10.31 -7.12
N GLY A 78 -8.12 10.78 -8.23
CA GLY A 78 -8.31 12.19 -8.54
C GLY A 78 -7.03 12.96 -8.92
N LEU A 79 -5.86 12.29 -8.99
CA LEU A 79 -4.58 12.94 -9.30
C LEU A 79 -4.02 12.54 -10.68
N GLY A 80 -4.77 11.73 -11.44
CA GLY A 80 -4.34 11.17 -12.72
C GLY A 80 -4.00 12.22 -13.79
N ASP A 81 -4.63 13.38 -13.74
CA ASP A 81 -4.41 14.47 -14.70
C ASP A 81 -3.02 15.10 -14.60
N PHE A 82 -2.29 14.87 -13.50
CA PHE A 82 -0.89 15.27 -13.41
C PHE A 82 -0.05 14.71 -14.57
N ALA A 83 -0.35 13.51 -15.07
CA ALA A 83 0.35 12.91 -16.21
C ALA A 83 0.34 13.76 -17.48
N ASN A 84 -0.62 14.68 -17.64
CA ASN A 84 -0.72 15.60 -18.77
C ASN A 84 0.43 16.64 -18.78
N ASN A 85 1.18 16.80 -17.68
CA ASN A 85 2.35 17.67 -17.61
C ASN A 85 3.63 16.97 -18.10
N ILE A 86 3.62 15.66 -18.30
CA ILE A 86 4.75 14.90 -18.82
C ILE A 86 4.83 15.10 -20.34
N GLN A 87 6.00 15.41 -20.85
CA GLN A 87 6.28 15.32 -22.27
C GLN A 87 6.38 13.84 -22.64
N VAL A 88 5.22 13.29 -23.04
CA VAL A 88 5.01 11.84 -23.19
C VAL A 88 5.82 11.31 -24.38
N GLU A 89 6.62 10.27 -24.14
CA GLU A 89 7.33 9.49 -25.15
C GLU A 89 6.59 8.20 -25.48
N GLY A 90 5.79 7.68 -24.54
CA GLY A 90 4.94 6.53 -24.79
C GLY A 90 4.07 6.13 -23.59
N GLU A 91 3.18 5.18 -23.85
CA GLU A 91 2.26 4.61 -22.87
C GLU A 91 2.23 3.09 -23.00
N ILE A 92 2.02 2.39 -21.90
CA ILE A 92 1.86 0.93 -21.87
C ILE A 92 0.66 0.59 -20.99
N PRO A 93 -0.50 0.19 -21.57
CA PRO A 93 -1.62 -0.32 -20.79
C PRO A 93 -1.22 -1.56 -19.98
N TYR A 94 -1.69 -1.68 -18.76
CA TYR A 94 -1.40 -2.86 -17.93
C TYR A 94 -1.98 -4.14 -18.52
N SER A 95 -3.11 -4.03 -19.22
CA SER A 95 -3.72 -5.14 -19.97
C SER A 95 -2.83 -5.73 -21.06
N ASP A 96 -1.89 -4.95 -21.55
CA ASP A 96 -0.94 -5.36 -22.59
C ASP A 96 0.28 -6.10 -22.04
N ILE A 97 0.37 -6.26 -20.71
CA ILE A 97 1.47 -6.96 -20.02
C ILE A 97 0.88 -8.24 -19.44
N LYS A 98 1.25 -9.38 -19.96
CA LYS A 98 0.69 -10.67 -19.56
C LYS A 98 0.89 -10.98 -18.08
N GLY A 99 -0.23 -11.10 -17.34
CA GLY A 99 -0.22 -11.43 -15.91
C GLY A 99 0.07 -10.25 -14.98
N PHE A 100 0.10 -9.03 -15.54
CA PHE A 100 0.18 -7.81 -14.75
C PHE A 100 -1.16 -7.49 -14.09
N PRO A 101 -1.20 -6.93 -12.88
CA PRO A 101 -2.44 -6.52 -12.26
C PRO A 101 -3.05 -5.34 -13.01
N VAL A 102 -4.36 -5.40 -13.26
CA VAL A 102 -5.11 -4.34 -13.95
C VAL A 102 -5.98 -3.61 -12.93
N SER A 103 -5.91 -2.28 -12.92
CA SER A 103 -6.76 -1.49 -12.04
C SER A 103 -8.22 -1.57 -12.47
N THR A 104 -9.10 -1.78 -11.50
CA THR A 104 -10.56 -1.82 -11.66
C THR A 104 -11.24 -0.67 -10.90
N ALA A 105 -10.46 0.09 -10.13
CA ALA A 105 -10.98 1.20 -9.35
C ALA A 105 -11.33 2.40 -10.26
N PRO A 106 -12.46 3.09 -10.00
CA PRO A 106 -12.84 4.28 -10.76
C PRO A 106 -11.74 5.35 -10.75
N GLY A 107 -11.57 6.05 -11.88
CA GLY A 107 -10.55 7.11 -12.02
C GLY A 107 -9.11 6.62 -12.17
N HIS A 108 -8.90 5.33 -12.33
CA HIS A 108 -7.60 4.72 -12.59
C HIS A 108 -7.50 4.16 -14.01
N ASP A 109 -6.73 4.82 -14.89
CA ASP A 109 -6.59 4.43 -16.31
C ASP A 109 -5.90 3.06 -16.49
N GLY A 110 -5.09 2.63 -15.53
CA GLY A 110 -4.42 1.32 -15.58
C GLY A 110 -3.33 1.23 -16.63
N LYS A 111 -2.44 2.22 -16.70
CA LYS A 111 -1.32 2.26 -17.66
C LYS A 111 -0.07 2.92 -17.08
N PHE A 112 1.07 2.56 -17.63
CA PHE A 112 2.28 3.35 -17.51
C PHE A 112 2.27 4.47 -18.56
N VAL A 113 2.64 5.69 -18.15
CA VAL A 113 2.96 6.82 -19.00
C VAL A 113 4.42 7.18 -18.75
N TYR A 114 5.24 7.28 -19.78
CA TYR A 114 6.65 7.61 -19.60
C TYR A 114 7.09 8.71 -20.57
N GLY A 115 8.10 9.46 -20.14
CA GLY A 115 8.61 10.60 -20.87
C GLY A 115 9.44 11.51 -19.96
N THR A 116 9.50 12.80 -20.28
CA THR A 116 10.28 13.78 -19.54
C THR A 116 9.40 14.84 -18.89
N LEU A 117 9.80 15.27 -17.70
CA LEU A 117 9.23 16.40 -16.98
C LEU A 117 10.37 17.21 -16.37
N ASP A 118 10.48 18.47 -16.77
CA ASP A 118 11.56 19.38 -16.32
C ASP A 118 12.96 18.76 -16.46
N GLY A 119 13.20 18.09 -17.58
CA GLY A 119 14.48 17.42 -17.89
C GLY A 119 14.73 16.10 -17.18
N LYS A 120 13.81 15.61 -16.33
CA LYS A 120 13.90 14.32 -15.65
C LYS A 120 13.14 13.23 -16.41
N LYS A 121 13.74 12.06 -16.55
CA LYS A 121 13.10 10.88 -17.13
C LYS A 121 12.17 10.23 -16.12
N ILE A 122 10.87 10.21 -16.41
CA ILE A 122 9.83 9.76 -15.49
C ILE A 122 9.05 8.60 -16.12
N ILE A 123 8.76 7.59 -15.30
CA ILE A 123 7.69 6.63 -15.56
C ILE A 123 6.59 6.82 -14.51
N CYS A 124 5.36 6.98 -14.98
CA CYS A 124 4.22 7.27 -14.14
C CYS A 124 3.21 6.13 -14.20
N MET A 125 2.76 5.64 -13.04
CA MET A 125 1.56 4.82 -12.92
C MET A 125 0.33 5.74 -12.97
N LYS A 126 -0.32 5.86 -14.14
CA LYS A 126 -1.61 6.51 -14.27
C LYS A 126 -2.71 5.49 -13.96
N GLY A 127 -2.99 5.35 -12.68
CA GLY A 127 -3.83 4.30 -12.10
C GLY A 127 -3.00 3.27 -11.33
N ARG A 128 -3.35 3.14 -10.06
CA ARG A 128 -2.74 2.20 -9.10
C ARG A 128 -3.67 1.00 -8.92
N VAL A 129 -3.13 -0.13 -8.51
CA VAL A 129 -3.90 -1.29 -8.06
C VAL A 129 -3.91 -1.37 -6.54
N HIS A 130 -4.97 -1.94 -5.95
CA HIS A 130 -5.18 -1.95 -4.51
C HIS A 130 -5.47 -3.35 -3.99
N LEU A 131 -5.26 -3.56 -2.69
CA LEU A 131 -5.59 -4.81 -2.01
C LEU A 131 -7.10 -5.12 -2.08
N TYR A 132 -7.96 -4.10 -1.97
CA TYR A 132 -9.41 -4.28 -2.02
C TYR A 132 -9.94 -4.72 -3.40
N GLU A 133 -9.14 -4.65 -4.44
CA GLU A 133 -9.48 -5.20 -5.77
C GLU A 133 -9.28 -6.74 -5.82
N GLY A 134 -8.82 -7.34 -4.72
CA GLY A 134 -8.60 -8.79 -4.60
C GLY A 134 -7.19 -9.25 -4.95
N TYR A 135 -6.27 -8.31 -5.19
CA TYR A 135 -4.86 -8.60 -5.45
C TYR A 135 -4.09 -8.94 -4.18
N THR A 136 -3.07 -9.78 -4.31
CA THR A 136 -2.10 -10.02 -3.24
C THR A 136 -1.21 -8.78 -3.02
N ALA A 137 -0.56 -8.70 -1.86
CA ALA A 137 0.39 -7.60 -1.63
C ALA A 137 1.56 -7.64 -2.63
N GLN A 138 1.97 -8.84 -3.07
CA GLN A 138 3.00 -9.03 -4.09
C GLN A 138 2.54 -8.49 -5.45
N ASP A 139 1.28 -8.68 -5.82
CA ASP A 139 0.72 -8.14 -7.06
C ASP A 139 0.64 -6.61 -7.03
N VAL A 140 0.17 -6.04 -5.90
CA VAL A 140 0.06 -4.59 -5.75
C VAL A 140 1.42 -3.91 -5.89
N VAL A 141 2.51 -4.53 -5.42
CA VAL A 141 3.85 -3.95 -5.52
C VAL A 141 4.62 -4.35 -6.77
N LEU A 142 4.08 -5.26 -7.59
CA LEU A 142 4.70 -5.69 -8.84
C LEU A 142 5.06 -4.51 -9.77
N PRO A 143 4.16 -3.52 -9.99
CA PRO A 143 4.49 -2.34 -10.79
C PRO A 143 5.72 -1.57 -10.27
N ILE A 144 5.83 -1.42 -8.96
CA ILE A 144 6.96 -0.73 -8.32
C ILE A 144 8.28 -1.45 -8.61
N ARG A 145 8.27 -2.78 -8.50
CA ARG A 145 9.44 -3.62 -8.79
C ARG A 145 9.83 -3.54 -10.27
N VAL A 146 8.84 -3.55 -11.18
CA VAL A 146 9.09 -3.39 -12.63
C VAL A 146 9.72 -2.03 -12.92
N MET A 147 9.18 -0.93 -12.37
CA MET A 147 9.76 0.41 -12.56
C MET A 147 11.20 0.51 -12.00
N LYS A 148 11.47 -0.15 -10.87
CA LYS A 148 12.85 -0.29 -10.34
C LYS A 148 13.77 -1.01 -11.31
N MET A 149 13.34 -2.13 -11.90
CA MET A 149 14.12 -2.90 -12.87
C MET A 149 14.34 -2.12 -14.18
N MET A 150 13.42 -1.22 -14.55
CA MET A 150 13.61 -0.31 -15.68
C MET A 150 14.70 0.75 -15.44
N GLY A 151 15.11 0.97 -14.18
CA GLY A 151 16.18 1.88 -13.83
C GLY A 151 15.80 2.96 -12.81
N ALA A 152 14.53 3.09 -12.42
CA ALA A 152 14.08 4.11 -11.48
C ALA A 152 14.82 3.97 -10.12
N LYS A 153 15.38 5.08 -9.66
CA LYS A 153 16.12 5.19 -8.39
C LYS A 153 15.29 5.86 -7.31
N THR A 154 14.33 6.66 -7.71
CA THR A 154 13.45 7.43 -6.84
C THR A 154 12.01 7.02 -7.09
N LEU A 155 11.23 6.85 -6.01
CA LEU A 155 9.79 6.64 -6.06
C LEU A 155 9.07 7.80 -5.36
N ILE A 156 8.17 8.45 -6.08
CA ILE A 156 7.24 9.43 -5.53
C ILE A 156 5.86 8.79 -5.48
N LEU A 157 5.30 8.68 -4.30
CA LEU A 157 3.98 8.12 -4.06
C LEU A 157 2.99 9.25 -3.78
N THR A 158 1.84 9.22 -4.44
CA THR A 158 0.78 10.16 -4.16
C THR A 158 -0.52 9.42 -3.89
N ASN A 159 -1.39 9.98 -3.06
CA ASN A 159 -2.68 9.39 -2.72
C ASN A 159 -3.71 10.45 -2.32
N ALA A 160 -4.97 10.06 -2.38
CA ALA A 160 -6.05 10.69 -1.64
C ALA A 160 -6.12 10.05 -0.25
N ALA A 161 -6.31 10.84 0.80
CA ALA A 161 -6.34 10.36 2.17
C ALA A 161 -7.39 11.08 3.02
N GLY A 162 -7.98 10.35 3.97
CA GLY A 162 -8.79 10.92 5.04
C GLY A 162 -7.90 11.55 6.12
N GLY A 163 -8.15 12.81 6.47
CA GLY A 163 -7.44 13.50 7.54
C GLY A 163 -7.87 13.00 8.91
N LEU A 164 -6.92 12.56 9.71
CA LEU A 164 -7.13 12.16 11.12
C LEU A 164 -6.71 13.26 12.08
N ASN A 165 -5.66 14.01 11.75
CA ASN A 165 -5.18 15.14 12.54
C ASN A 165 -6.18 16.30 12.48
N LYS A 166 -6.68 16.74 13.63
CA LYS A 166 -7.71 17.78 13.75
C LYS A 166 -7.25 19.17 13.28
N SER A 167 -5.93 19.38 13.12
CA SER A 167 -5.38 20.62 12.57
C SER A 167 -5.38 20.66 11.03
N PHE A 168 -5.71 19.55 10.37
CA PHE A 168 -5.80 19.46 8.92
C PHE A 168 -7.18 19.86 8.42
N SER A 169 -7.24 20.15 7.14
CA SER A 169 -8.45 20.48 6.42
C SER A 169 -8.48 19.76 5.06
N ALA A 170 -9.69 19.51 4.54
CA ALA A 170 -9.81 19.01 3.17
C ALA A 170 -9.20 20.02 2.18
N GLY A 171 -8.34 19.54 1.30
CA GLY A 171 -7.52 20.32 0.38
C GLY A 171 -6.07 20.53 0.85
N ASP A 172 -5.74 20.20 2.11
CA ASP A 172 -4.34 20.24 2.56
C ASP A 172 -3.51 19.18 1.83
N LEU A 173 -2.25 19.51 1.56
CA LEU A 173 -1.23 18.55 1.11
C LEU A 173 -0.37 18.15 2.31
N MET A 174 -0.16 16.84 2.49
CA MET A 174 0.64 16.30 3.59
C MET A 174 1.82 15.51 3.05
N LEU A 175 3.03 15.92 3.39
CA LEU A 175 4.25 15.13 3.22
C LEU A 175 4.22 13.97 4.22
N ILE A 176 4.35 12.76 3.73
CA ILE A 176 4.41 11.56 4.58
C ILE A 176 5.82 11.46 5.15
N THR A 177 5.93 11.51 6.47
CA THR A 177 7.20 11.40 7.19
C THR A 177 7.45 10.02 7.76
N ASP A 178 6.37 9.27 8.04
CA ASP A 178 6.40 7.90 8.52
C ASP A 178 5.07 7.20 8.23
N HIS A 179 4.99 5.89 8.51
CA HIS A 179 3.77 5.13 8.24
C HIS A 179 3.48 4.04 9.28
N ILE A 180 2.22 3.58 9.26
CA ILE A 180 1.75 2.40 10.01
C ILE A 180 1.16 1.41 9.01
N SER A 181 1.65 0.15 9.01
CA SER A 181 1.27 -0.91 8.07
C SER A 181 0.69 -2.18 8.71
N ASN A 182 0.53 -2.21 10.03
CA ASN A 182 0.21 -3.45 10.76
C ASN A 182 -1.16 -4.06 10.41
N TYR A 183 -2.03 -3.31 9.71
CA TYR A 183 -3.37 -3.75 9.32
C TYR A 183 -3.47 -4.25 7.88
N VAL A 184 -2.35 -4.32 7.17
CA VAL A 184 -2.26 -4.82 5.81
C VAL A 184 -1.15 -5.87 5.69
N PRO A 185 -1.27 -6.85 4.77
CA PRO A 185 -0.22 -7.83 4.57
C PRO A 185 1.08 -7.16 4.09
N ASN A 186 2.19 -7.49 4.75
CA ASN A 186 3.49 -7.00 4.33
C ASN A 186 3.89 -7.66 2.99
N PRO A 187 4.30 -6.90 1.96
CA PRO A 187 4.64 -7.45 0.65
C PRO A 187 5.94 -8.28 0.63
N LEU A 188 6.66 -8.34 1.75
CA LEU A 188 7.88 -9.13 1.93
C LEU A 188 7.63 -10.47 2.64
N ILE A 189 6.36 -10.79 2.94
CA ILE A 189 6.01 -12.13 3.49
C ILE A 189 6.25 -13.18 2.40
N GLY A 190 6.89 -14.27 2.79
CA GLY A 190 7.35 -15.34 1.91
C GLY A 190 8.86 -15.45 1.99
N ALA A 191 9.49 -16.20 1.11
CA ALA A 191 10.93 -16.22 1.07
C ALA A 191 11.49 -14.97 0.39
N ASN A 192 12.75 -14.68 0.65
CA ASN A 192 13.40 -13.49 0.15
C ASN A 192 13.85 -13.68 -1.31
N ILE A 193 13.62 -12.71 -2.15
CA ILE A 193 14.23 -12.61 -3.47
C ILE A 193 15.44 -11.68 -3.33
N GLU A 194 16.62 -12.25 -3.18
CA GLU A 194 17.84 -11.51 -2.84
C GLU A 194 18.19 -10.42 -3.85
N ASP A 195 17.89 -10.63 -5.13
CA ASP A 195 18.08 -9.65 -6.20
C ASP A 195 17.22 -8.37 -5.99
N LEU A 196 16.17 -8.46 -5.18
CA LEU A 196 15.30 -7.33 -4.84
C LEU A 196 15.69 -6.64 -3.55
N GLY A 197 16.46 -7.30 -2.68
CA GLY A 197 16.91 -6.71 -1.43
C GLY A 197 17.12 -7.73 -0.31
N THR A 198 17.57 -7.24 0.85
CA THR A 198 17.86 -8.06 2.02
C THR A 198 16.58 -8.60 2.68
N ARG A 199 16.66 -9.78 3.30
CA ARG A 199 15.54 -10.44 4.00
C ARG A 199 14.89 -9.56 5.07
N PHE A 200 15.68 -8.80 5.80
CA PHE A 200 15.24 -7.92 6.88
C PHE A 200 15.71 -6.48 6.61
N PRO A 201 14.98 -5.73 5.75
CA PRO A 201 15.35 -4.35 5.46
C PRO A 201 15.07 -3.44 6.65
N ASP A 202 15.97 -2.48 6.87
CA ASP A 202 15.75 -1.43 7.85
C ASP A 202 14.69 -0.43 7.36
N MET A 203 13.63 -0.25 8.16
CA MET A 203 12.51 0.65 7.89
C MET A 203 12.51 1.89 8.79
N SER A 204 13.59 2.15 9.54
CA SER A 204 13.69 3.34 10.40
C SER A 204 13.68 4.66 9.61
N ARG A 205 13.99 4.62 8.32
CA ARG A 205 13.93 5.75 7.38
C ARG A 205 13.45 5.30 6.02
N VAL A 206 12.16 5.05 5.90
CA VAL A 206 11.54 4.69 4.62
C VAL A 206 11.50 5.90 3.70
N TYR A 207 11.03 7.03 4.22
CA TYR A 207 10.94 8.28 3.47
C TYR A 207 12.29 8.99 3.52
N ASP A 208 12.87 9.23 2.34
CA ASP A 208 14.22 9.78 2.19
C ASP A 208 14.26 11.24 2.66
N ALA A 209 15.19 11.57 3.55
CA ALA A 209 15.27 12.88 4.16
C ALA A 209 15.58 13.99 3.15
N ASP A 210 16.44 13.71 2.14
CA ASP A 210 16.80 14.71 1.13
C ASP A 210 15.63 14.98 0.19
N LEU A 211 14.88 13.93 -0.20
CA LEU A 211 13.65 14.10 -0.97
C LEU A 211 12.59 14.88 -0.17
N CYS A 212 12.39 14.55 1.11
CA CYS A 212 11.46 15.28 1.97
C CYS A 212 11.86 16.76 2.06
N ASN A 213 13.15 17.07 2.21
CA ASN A 213 13.64 18.45 2.23
C ASN A 213 13.42 19.14 0.88
N THR A 214 13.59 18.45 -0.25
CA THR A 214 13.29 18.97 -1.58
C THR A 214 11.81 19.35 -1.69
N PHE A 215 10.90 18.50 -1.22
CA PHE A 215 9.47 18.81 -1.21
C PHE A 215 9.09 19.98 -0.28
N ARG A 216 9.72 20.09 0.90
CA ARG A 216 9.54 21.25 1.80
C ARG A 216 9.97 22.54 1.13
N SER A 217 11.14 22.54 0.51
CA SER A 217 11.69 23.71 -0.18
C SER A 217 10.84 24.09 -1.39
N ALA A 218 10.38 23.10 -2.17
CA ALA A 218 9.47 23.32 -3.29
C ALA A 218 8.13 23.94 -2.82
N ALA A 219 7.52 23.41 -1.76
CA ALA A 219 6.30 23.96 -1.18
C ALA A 219 6.49 25.41 -0.73
N GLN A 220 7.57 25.68 0.01
CA GLN A 220 7.89 27.03 0.48
C GLN A 220 8.06 28.01 -0.68
N SER A 221 8.79 27.62 -1.74
CA SER A 221 9.03 28.47 -2.91
C SER A 221 7.76 28.77 -3.71
N GLN A 222 6.76 27.90 -3.64
CA GLN A 222 5.46 28.05 -4.30
C GLN A 222 4.38 28.66 -3.41
N GLY A 223 4.71 29.03 -2.15
CA GLY A 223 3.74 29.54 -1.20
C GLY A 223 2.66 28.50 -0.79
N ILE A 224 3.00 27.22 -0.88
CA ILE A 224 2.09 26.11 -0.55
C ILE A 224 2.30 25.72 0.91
N THR A 225 1.22 25.71 1.70
CA THR A 225 1.26 25.12 3.04
C THR A 225 1.33 23.61 2.91
N LEU A 226 2.47 23.03 3.29
CA LEU A 226 2.69 21.58 3.31
C LEU A 226 2.60 21.10 4.76
N ARG A 227 1.59 20.25 5.03
CA ARG A 227 1.48 19.53 6.31
C ARG A 227 2.50 18.40 6.32
N GLU A 228 2.77 17.85 7.49
CA GLU A 228 3.61 16.67 7.67
C GLU A 228 2.92 15.72 8.63
N GLY A 229 3.10 14.41 8.42
CA GLY A 229 2.46 13.45 9.32
C GLY A 229 2.70 11.99 8.97
N VAL A 230 2.16 11.15 9.83
CA VAL A 230 2.18 9.69 9.74
C VAL A 230 0.95 9.21 8.97
N TYR A 231 1.17 8.39 7.95
CA TYR A 231 0.11 7.79 7.16
C TYR A 231 -0.14 6.34 7.61
N ILE A 232 -1.41 5.98 7.88
CA ILE A 232 -1.79 4.59 8.15
C ILE A 232 -2.49 3.99 6.92
N GLN A 233 -2.04 2.79 6.52
CA GLN A 233 -2.73 2.03 5.47
C GLN A 233 -3.68 1.00 6.08
N LEU A 234 -4.94 1.06 5.66
CA LEU A 234 -5.95 0.02 5.88
C LEU A 234 -6.25 -0.70 4.57
N THR A 235 -6.97 -1.82 4.63
CA THR A 235 -7.28 -2.61 3.43
C THR A 235 -8.34 -1.98 2.55
N GLY A 236 -9.34 -1.31 3.11
CA GLY A 236 -10.58 -0.98 2.43
C GLY A 236 -11.38 -2.25 2.05
N PRO A 237 -12.39 -2.16 1.15
CA PRO A 237 -12.85 -0.96 0.46
C PRO A 237 -13.78 -0.05 1.28
N SER A 238 -14.21 -0.47 2.48
CA SER A 238 -15.02 0.37 3.34
C SER A 238 -14.21 1.50 3.95
N TYR A 239 -14.79 2.68 4.05
CA TYR A 239 -14.26 3.76 4.86
C TYR A 239 -14.32 3.39 6.35
N GLU A 240 -13.53 4.07 7.16
CA GLU A 240 -13.36 3.80 8.58
C GLU A 240 -14.66 4.10 9.35
N SER A 241 -15.01 3.18 10.25
CA SER A 241 -16.01 3.45 11.28
C SER A 241 -15.49 4.49 12.29
N PRO A 242 -16.37 5.19 13.03
CA PRO A 242 -15.95 6.12 14.08
C PRO A 242 -14.98 5.54 15.11
N ALA A 243 -15.12 4.24 15.42
CA ALA A 243 -14.21 3.55 16.33
C ALA A 243 -12.82 3.35 15.73
N GLU A 244 -12.74 2.99 14.45
CA GLU A 244 -11.48 2.85 13.71
C GLU A 244 -10.77 4.19 13.54
N VAL A 245 -11.51 5.28 13.29
CA VAL A 245 -10.94 6.63 13.26
C VAL A 245 -10.28 6.99 14.59
N ARG A 246 -10.95 6.71 15.73
CA ARG A 246 -10.37 6.94 17.07
C ARG A 246 -9.14 6.06 17.28
N MET A 247 -9.19 4.79 16.89
CA MET A 247 -8.07 3.86 16.98
C MET A 247 -6.86 4.37 16.18
N CYS A 248 -7.05 4.74 14.92
CA CYS A 248 -5.96 5.26 14.08
C CYS A 248 -5.30 6.52 14.66
N ARG A 249 -6.10 7.44 15.21
CA ARG A 249 -5.58 8.61 15.93
C ARG A 249 -4.77 8.22 17.17
N GLN A 250 -5.24 7.25 17.97
CA GLN A 250 -4.53 6.78 19.17
C GLN A 250 -3.20 6.11 18.81
N LEU A 251 -3.10 5.49 17.64
CA LEU A 251 -1.86 4.92 17.12
C LEU A 251 -0.88 5.99 16.62
N GLY A 252 -1.29 7.26 16.58
CA GLY A 252 -0.46 8.37 16.14
C GLY A 252 -0.51 8.66 14.64
N ALA A 253 -1.51 8.16 13.92
CA ALA A 253 -1.69 8.47 12.51
C ALA A 253 -2.34 9.85 12.31
N ASP A 254 -1.84 10.61 11.31
CA ASP A 254 -2.34 11.92 10.89
C ASP A 254 -3.26 11.83 9.67
N ALA A 255 -3.09 10.79 8.85
CA ALA A 255 -3.92 10.52 7.69
C ALA A 255 -4.11 9.02 7.49
N VAL A 256 -5.21 8.63 6.87
CA VAL A 256 -5.58 7.23 6.59
C VAL A 256 -5.94 7.04 5.12
N GLY A 257 -5.61 5.89 4.58
CA GLY A 257 -6.06 5.49 3.24
C GLY A 257 -5.78 4.01 2.96
N MET A 258 -5.99 3.59 1.73
CA MET A 258 -6.05 2.18 1.33
C MET A 258 -4.90 1.77 0.40
N SER A 259 -3.78 2.52 0.42
CA SER A 259 -2.65 2.33 -0.51
C SER A 259 -1.34 2.85 0.07
N THR A 260 -0.26 2.88 -0.75
CA THR A 260 0.96 3.64 -0.49
C THR A 260 2.00 2.94 0.38
N VAL A 261 1.62 2.40 1.57
CA VAL A 261 2.62 1.90 2.52
C VAL A 261 3.30 0.63 2.03
N ILE A 262 2.53 -0.33 1.50
CA ILE A 262 3.13 -1.56 0.97
C ILE A 262 4.01 -1.29 -0.25
N GLU A 263 3.69 -0.27 -1.06
CA GLU A 263 4.51 0.19 -2.18
C GLU A 263 5.81 0.84 -1.66
N ALA A 264 5.72 1.68 -0.63
CA ALA A 264 6.89 2.28 0.02
C ALA A 264 7.82 1.22 0.62
N ILE A 265 7.26 0.18 1.28
CA ILE A 265 8.03 -0.95 1.82
C ILE A 265 8.77 -1.67 0.69
N ALA A 266 8.09 -2.01 -0.42
CA ALA A 266 8.70 -2.70 -1.55
C ALA A 266 9.79 -1.87 -2.24
N ALA A 267 9.57 -0.56 -2.39
CA ALA A 267 10.55 0.36 -2.96
C ALA A 267 11.79 0.50 -2.06
N ARG A 268 11.59 0.70 -0.75
CA ARG A 268 12.69 0.76 0.22
C ARG A 268 13.49 -0.54 0.26
N HIS A 269 12.80 -1.69 0.24
CA HIS A 269 13.44 -3.01 0.13
C HIS A 269 14.31 -3.10 -1.13
N ALA A 270 13.83 -2.59 -2.26
CA ALA A 270 14.56 -2.57 -3.54
C ALA A 270 15.62 -1.45 -3.63
N GLY A 271 15.92 -0.74 -2.53
CA GLY A 271 16.95 0.31 -2.49
C GLY A 271 16.59 1.59 -3.22
N MET A 272 15.30 1.87 -3.44
CA MET A 272 14.85 3.16 -3.98
C MET A 272 14.80 4.23 -2.86
N LYS A 273 15.03 5.48 -3.23
CA LYS A 273 14.66 6.64 -2.42
C LYS A 273 13.15 6.86 -2.53
N VAL A 274 12.47 7.04 -1.41
CA VAL A 274 11.00 7.14 -1.38
C VAL A 274 10.58 8.50 -0.81
N CYS A 275 9.58 9.11 -1.42
CA CYS A 275 8.85 10.24 -0.88
C CYS A 275 7.36 10.03 -1.11
N GLY A 276 6.51 10.49 -0.19
CA GLY A 276 5.07 10.38 -0.29
C GLY A 276 4.36 11.70 -0.01
N VAL A 277 3.34 12.03 -0.80
CA VAL A 277 2.48 13.20 -0.59
C VAL A 277 1.02 12.76 -0.65
N SER A 278 0.29 13.00 0.43
CA SER A 278 -1.15 12.79 0.52
C SER A 278 -1.89 14.08 0.19
N CYS A 279 -2.95 13.97 -0.60
CA CYS A 279 -3.98 14.99 -0.69
C CYS A 279 -5.05 14.64 0.35
N ILE A 280 -5.26 15.51 1.34
CA ILE A 280 -6.33 15.32 2.34
C ILE A 280 -7.67 15.67 1.68
N THR A 281 -8.45 14.66 1.37
CA THR A 281 -9.69 14.85 0.58
C THR A 281 -10.94 15.03 1.46
N ASN A 282 -10.88 14.47 2.64
CA ASN A 282 -11.95 14.58 3.65
C ASN A 282 -11.35 14.53 5.04
N MET A 283 -12.10 14.98 6.04
CA MET A 283 -11.74 14.76 7.44
C MET A 283 -12.51 13.54 7.94
N SER A 284 -11.78 12.49 8.35
CA SER A 284 -12.39 11.28 8.91
C SER A 284 -13.07 11.60 10.25
N SER A 285 -14.36 11.26 10.33
CA SER A 285 -15.20 11.59 11.49
C SER A 285 -15.19 10.48 12.52
N ASP A 286 -15.00 10.86 13.79
CA ASP A 286 -15.17 9.96 14.93
C ASP A 286 -16.61 9.98 15.49
N THR A 287 -17.52 10.64 14.78
CA THR A 287 -18.98 10.65 15.01
C THR A 287 -19.71 10.07 13.79
N SER A 288 -20.98 9.66 13.98
CA SER A 288 -21.79 9.06 12.92
C SER A 288 -22.55 10.09 12.06
N ASP A 289 -22.30 11.39 12.25
CA ASP A 289 -23.12 12.43 11.67
C ASP A 289 -22.76 12.77 10.22
N LYS A 290 -21.60 12.32 9.75
CA LYS A 290 -21.11 12.61 8.38
C LYS A 290 -20.69 11.31 7.68
N GLN A 291 -21.27 11.09 6.50
CA GLN A 291 -20.86 10.03 5.58
C GLN A 291 -19.75 10.56 4.66
N THR A 292 -18.78 9.71 4.34
CA THR A 292 -17.76 9.96 3.31
C THR A 292 -18.18 9.26 2.03
N THR A 293 -18.14 9.94 0.90
CA THR A 293 -18.44 9.38 -0.41
C THR A 293 -17.26 9.52 -1.35
N GLU A 294 -17.13 8.59 -2.31
CA GLU A 294 -16.09 8.66 -3.34
C GLU A 294 -16.16 9.95 -4.16
N ALA A 295 -17.37 10.41 -4.47
CA ALA A 295 -17.58 11.66 -5.22
C ALA A 295 -17.03 12.89 -4.48
N GLU A 296 -17.19 12.96 -3.15
CA GLU A 296 -16.58 14.03 -2.33
C GLU A 296 -15.05 13.94 -2.33
N VAL A 297 -14.49 12.73 -2.26
CA VAL A 297 -13.05 12.49 -2.31
C VAL A 297 -12.46 12.99 -3.64
N ILE A 298 -13.09 12.63 -4.77
CA ILE A 298 -12.65 13.07 -6.10
C ILE A 298 -12.75 14.58 -6.23
N ALA A 299 -13.89 15.19 -5.86
CA ALA A 299 -14.09 16.63 -5.95
C ALA A 299 -13.09 17.43 -5.09
N ALA A 300 -12.69 16.90 -3.94
CA ALA A 300 -11.68 17.54 -3.10
C ALA A 300 -10.27 17.40 -3.69
N ALA A 301 -9.94 16.25 -4.29
CA ALA A 301 -8.69 16.06 -4.99
C ALA A 301 -8.57 17.00 -6.20
N ASP A 302 -9.63 17.16 -7.00
CA ASP A 302 -9.70 18.07 -8.14
C ASP A 302 -9.46 19.52 -7.69
N LYS A 303 -10.08 19.93 -6.57
CA LYS A 303 -9.87 21.27 -6.01
C LYS A 303 -8.44 21.53 -5.57
N ALA A 304 -7.75 20.51 -5.06
CA ALA A 304 -6.35 20.60 -4.63
C ALA A 304 -5.36 20.45 -5.80
N SER A 305 -5.80 19.98 -6.98
CA SER A 305 -4.96 19.57 -8.10
C SER A 305 -3.99 20.65 -8.57
N GLY A 306 -4.39 21.92 -8.56
CA GLY A 306 -3.54 23.03 -8.94
C GLY A 306 -2.33 23.23 -8.03
N SER A 307 -2.51 23.18 -6.71
CA SER A 307 -1.41 23.26 -5.73
C SER A 307 -0.56 22.00 -5.75
N PHE A 308 -1.20 20.85 -5.87
CA PHE A 308 -0.54 19.55 -5.99
C PHE A 308 0.38 19.50 -7.22
N THR A 309 -0.12 19.91 -8.38
CA THR A 309 0.64 19.95 -9.63
C THR A 309 1.86 20.88 -9.52
N LYS A 310 1.67 22.08 -8.99
CA LYS A 310 2.79 23.04 -8.77
C LYS A 310 3.86 22.47 -7.85
N LEU A 311 3.45 21.82 -6.74
CA LEU A 311 4.35 21.18 -5.81
C LEU A 311 5.17 20.08 -6.48
N LEU A 312 4.50 19.16 -7.19
CA LEU A 312 5.17 18.02 -7.83
C LEU A 312 6.14 18.46 -8.93
N ILE A 313 5.70 19.36 -9.83
CA ILE A 313 6.59 19.84 -10.91
C ILE A 313 7.85 20.48 -10.31
N LYS A 314 7.66 21.38 -9.33
CA LYS A 314 8.81 22.06 -8.70
C LYS A 314 9.71 21.08 -7.96
N ALA A 315 9.15 20.16 -7.18
CA ALA A 315 9.94 19.20 -6.43
C ALA A 315 10.70 18.24 -7.37
N ILE A 316 10.05 17.73 -8.42
CA ILE A 316 10.67 16.83 -9.41
C ILE A 316 11.84 17.54 -10.11
N GLY A 317 11.66 18.77 -10.54
CA GLY A 317 12.74 19.55 -11.17
C GLY A 317 13.96 19.75 -10.25
N ASP A 318 13.72 19.91 -8.95
CA ASP A 318 14.77 20.14 -7.95
C ASP A 318 15.49 18.84 -7.48
N ILE A 319 14.99 17.65 -7.78
CA ILE A 319 15.66 16.37 -7.46
C ILE A 319 17.01 16.29 -8.18
N LYS A 320 18.06 16.00 -7.42
CA LYS A 320 19.44 15.89 -7.94
C LYS A 320 19.76 14.46 -8.38
#